data_ecd96d8eece7b0b12e1e2cff009d800e
#
_entry.id   ecd96d8eece7b0b12e1e2cff009d800e
#
_cell.length_a   1.000
_cell.length_b   1.000
_cell.length_c   1.000
_cell.angle_alpha   90.00
_cell.angle_beta   90.00
_cell.angle_gamma   90.00
#
_symmetry.space_group_name_H-M   'P 1'
#
loop_
_entity.id
_entity.type
_entity.pdbx_description
1 polymer ?
#
loop_
_entity_poly.entity_id
_entity_poly.type
_entity_poly.pdbx_seq_one_letter_code
_entity_poly.pdbx_strand_id
1 'polypeptide(L)'
;LADVTWNEATAEINSFNSISALLFHIQYFTEAVIPVLQGKPLAAHDKYSYDVPLIQSKDNWDTLKQEVWLRAETLANLMETVHESRLWESFSDPKYGNYYRNFHGIIEHTHYHMGQIALLKKHIKEHPEKLSSF
;
A
#
# COMPACT_ATOMS: atom_id res chain seq x y z
N LEU A 1 11.74 -6.11 -0.98
CA LEU A 1 12.22 -5.04 -0.07
C LEU A 1 13.12 -5.57 1.07
N ALA A 2 13.47 -6.86 1.07
CA ALA A 2 14.34 -7.45 2.10
C ALA A 2 15.74 -6.79 2.15
N ASP A 3 16.22 -6.30 1.02
CA ASP A 3 17.52 -5.66 0.82
C ASP A 3 17.48 -4.12 0.86
N VAL A 4 16.35 -3.52 1.26
CA VAL A 4 16.19 -2.08 1.44
C VAL A 4 16.30 -1.74 2.91
N THR A 5 17.29 -0.91 3.25
CA THR A 5 17.48 -0.38 4.61
C THR A 5 16.43 0.68 4.94
N TRP A 6 16.24 0.99 6.22
CA TRP A 6 15.29 2.02 6.63
C TRP A 6 15.70 3.43 6.11
N ASN A 7 17.00 3.73 6.06
CA ASN A 7 17.51 4.99 5.48
C ASN A 7 17.17 5.10 3.99
N GLU A 8 17.33 4.01 3.24
CA GLU A 8 16.94 3.95 1.83
C GLU A 8 15.43 4.05 1.65
N ALA A 9 14.66 3.43 2.53
CA ALA A 9 13.21 3.45 2.47
C ALA A 9 12.59 4.82 2.75
N THR A 10 13.25 5.64 3.56
CA THR A 10 12.80 7.00 3.93
C THR A 10 13.41 8.09 3.07
N ALA A 11 14.36 7.75 2.19
CA ALA A 11 15.00 8.73 1.33
C ALA A 11 14.01 9.38 0.36
N GLU A 12 14.03 10.71 0.33
CA GLU A 12 13.30 11.50 -0.65
C GLU A 12 14.20 11.78 -1.86
N ILE A 13 13.81 11.29 -3.01
CA ILE A 13 14.51 11.50 -4.27
C ILE A 13 13.75 12.56 -5.07
N ASN A 14 14.35 13.73 -5.23
CA ASN A 14 13.70 14.89 -5.82
C ASN A 14 12.39 15.24 -5.07
N SER A 15 11.27 15.29 -5.78
CA SER A 15 9.93 15.52 -5.22
C SER A 15 9.06 14.27 -5.17
N PHE A 16 9.65 13.08 -5.32
CA PHE A 16 8.92 11.82 -5.29
C PHE A 16 8.67 11.35 -3.85
N ASN A 17 7.54 10.67 -3.66
CA ASN A 17 7.28 9.97 -2.41
C ASN A 17 8.38 8.93 -2.14
N SER A 18 8.77 8.77 -0.87
CA SER A 18 9.73 7.74 -0.47
C SER A 18 9.14 6.33 -0.62
N ILE A 19 10.00 5.31 -0.60
CA ILE A 19 9.56 3.91 -0.62
C ILE A 19 8.63 3.59 0.55
N SER A 20 8.94 4.10 1.75
CA SER A 20 8.09 3.90 2.94
C SER A 20 6.73 4.57 2.80
N ALA A 21 6.67 5.77 2.22
CA ALA A 21 5.42 6.48 1.97
C ALA A 21 4.54 5.74 0.96
N LEU A 22 5.11 5.24 -0.13
CA LEU A 22 4.39 4.45 -1.13
C LEU A 22 3.91 3.11 -0.55
N LEU A 23 4.73 2.45 0.27
CA LEU A 23 4.36 1.20 0.91
C LEU A 23 3.20 1.39 1.91
N PHE A 24 3.25 2.46 2.70
CA PHE A 24 2.15 2.84 3.60
C PHE A 24 0.88 3.16 2.83
N HIS A 25 0.99 3.88 1.71
CA HIS A 25 -0.14 4.21 0.85
C HIS A 25 -0.85 2.96 0.30
N ILE A 26 -0.09 1.95 -0.12
CA ILE A 26 -0.65 0.64 -0.51
C ILE A 26 -1.41 0.01 0.66
N GLN A 27 -0.80 0.00 1.86
CA GLN A 27 -1.43 -0.55 3.06
C GLN A 27 -2.71 0.17 3.41
N TYR A 28 -2.73 1.50 3.35
CA TYR A 28 -3.88 2.32 3.69
C TYR A 28 -5.12 1.91 2.89
N PHE A 29 -5.01 1.76 1.58
CA PHE A 29 -6.13 1.35 0.74
C PHE A 29 -6.47 -0.13 0.88
N THR A 30 -5.49 -0.99 1.09
CA THR A 30 -5.71 -2.41 1.41
C THR A 30 -6.54 -2.54 2.69
N GLU A 31 -6.16 -1.81 3.74
CA GLU A 31 -6.85 -1.80 5.03
C GLU A 31 -8.26 -1.20 4.94
N ALA A 32 -8.48 -0.21 4.07
CA ALA A 32 -9.79 0.40 3.86
C ALA A 32 -10.83 -0.57 3.27
N VAL A 33 -10.39 -1.53 2.45
CA VAL A 33 -11.26 -2.53 1.79
C VAL A 33 -11.67 -3.65 2.75
N ILE A 34 -10.81 -4.04 3.67
CA ILE A 34 -11.05 -5.15 4.61
C ILE A 34 -12.39 -5.02 5.37
N PRO A 35 -12.71 -3.88 6.02
CA PRO A 35 -13.98 -3.72 6.73
C PRO A 35 -15.21 -3.85 5.83
N VAL A 36 -15.11 -3.43 4.56
CA VAL A 36 -16.21 -3.53 3.60
C VAL A 36 -16.56 -5.00 3.32
N LEU A 37 -15.55 -5.85 3.19
CA LEU A 37 -15.74 -7.31 3.03
C LEU A 37 -16.35 -7.95 4.28
N GLN A 38 -16.26 -7.28 5.43
CA GLN A 38 -16.85 -7.67 6.70
C GLN A 38 -18.23 -7.02 6.95
N GLY A 39 -18.83 -6.38 5.93
CA GLY A 39 -20.16 -5.76 6.00
C GLY A 39 -20.20 -4.35 6.61
N LYS A 40 -19.05 -3.70 6.74
CA LYS A 40 -18.95 -2.31 7.24
C LYS A 40 -18.88 -1.32 6.07
N PRO A 41 -19.26 -0.04 6.27
CA PRO A 41 -19.11 0.98 5.23
C PRO A 41 -17.63 1.30 4.97
N LEU A 42 -17.34 1.76 3.74
CA LEU A 42 -16.01 2.28 3.40
C LEU A 42 -15.76 3.59 4.14
N ALA A 43 -14.65 3.66 4.87
CA ALA A 43 -14.24 4.81 5.68
C ALA A 43 -12.78 5.22 5.36
N ALA A 44 -12.50 5.51 4.09
CA ALA A 44 -11.18 5.96 3.65
C ALA A 44 -11.22 7.43 3.20
N HIS A 45 -10.13 8.15 3.47
CA HIS A 45 -9.94 9.53 3.04
C HIS A 45 -8.52 9.69 2.47
N ASP A 46 -8.40 10.05 1.21
CA ASP A 46 -7.11 10.21 0.50
C ASP A 46 -6.10 11.09 1.24
N LYS A 47 -6.57 12.12 1.94
CA LYS A 47 -5.70 13.04 2.69
C LYS A 47 -4.82 12.37 3.75
N TYR A 48 -5.21 11.19 4.24
CA TYR A 48 -4.45 10.43 5.24
C TYR A 48 -3.62 9.30 4.66
N SER A 49 -3.72 9.06 3.36
CA SER A 49 -3.12 7.91 2.71
C SER A 49 -1.58 7.97 2.61
N TYR A 50 -0.99 9.12 2.93
CA TYR A 50 0.46 9.34 3.01
C TYR A 50 0.94 9.76 4.39
N ASP A 51 0.09 9.66 5.42
CA ASP A 51 0.47 9.94 6.81
C ASP A 51 1.29 8.78 7.39
N VAL A 52 2.41 8.48 6.73
CA VAL A 52 3.29 7.38 7.10
C VAL A 52 3.83 7.57 8.52
N PRO A 53 3.83 6.53 9.37
CA PRO A 53 4.46 6.59 10.68
C PRO A 53 5.94 6.95 10.56
N LEU A 54 6.47 7.64 11.56
CA LEU A 54 7.87 8.02 11.59
C LEU A 54 8.78 6.78 11.61
N ILE A 55 9.58 6.63 10.57
CA ILE A 55 10.54 5.53 10.41
C ILE A 55 11.94 6.05 10.74
N GLN A 56 12.46 5.69 11.90
CA GLN A 56 13.78 6.13 12.41
C GLN A 56 14.70 4.97 12.78
N SER A 57 14.28 3.74 12.55
CA SER A 57 15.05 2.55 12.87
C SER A 57 14.72 1.39 11.94
N LYS A 58 15.60 0.39 11.95
CA LYS A 58 15.33 -0.89 11.28
C LYS A 58 14.03 -1.54 11.80
N ASP A 59 13.79 -1.47 13.10
CA ASP A 59 12.61 -2.09 13.72
C ASP A 59 11.32 -1.42 13.24
N ASN A 60 11.28 -0.08 13.12
CA ASN A 60 10.13 0.62 12.56
C ASN A 60 9.88 0.21 11.10
N TRP A 61 10.94 0.10 10.31
CA TRP A 61 10.85 -0.34 8.92
C TRP A 61 10.36 -1.78 8.77
N ASP A 62 10.90 -2.68 9.58
CA ASP A 62 10.49 -4.09 9.59
C ASP A 62 9.04 -4.24 10.03
N THR A 63 8.59 -3.45 11.02
CA THR A 63 7.19 -3.40 11.46
C THR A 63 6.26 -2.99 10.31
N LEU A 64 6.56 -1.88 9.62
CA LEU A 64 5.74 -1.45 8.47
C LEU A 64 5.64 -2.55 7.40
N LYS A 65 6.77 -3.18 7.04
CA LYS A 65 6.74 -4.28 6.05
C LYS A 65 5.89 -5.47 6.48
N GLN A 66 5.96 -5.83 7.76
CA GLN A 66 5.16 -6.94 8.32
C GLN A 66 3.67 -6.60 8.33
N GLU A 67 3.30 -5.38 8.72
CA GLU A 67 1.92 -4.93 8.70
C GLU A 67 1.32 -4.91 7.29
N VAL A 68 2.07 -4.38 6.32
CA VAL A 68 1.65 -4.38 4.91
C VAL A 68 1.41 -5.80 4.41
N TRP A 69 2.32 -6.71 4.71
CA TRP A 69 2.18 -8.12 4.32
C TRP A 69 0.95 -8.77 4.96
N LEU A 70 0.79 -8.59 6.27
CA LEU A 70 -0.35 -9.15 7.02
C LEU A 70 -1.70 -8.62 6.47
N ARG A 71 -1.80 -7.33 6.17
CA ARG A 71 -3.02 -6.75 5.59
C ARG A 71 -3.29 -7.28 4.19
N ALA A 72 -2.25 -7.43 3.37
CA ALA A 72 -2.39 -8.00 2.03
C ALA A 72 -2.89 -9.45 2.08
N GLU A 73 -2.33 -10.30 2.96
CA GLU A 73 -2.81 -11.67 3.16
C GLU A 73 -4.25 -11.71 3.68
N THR A 74 -4.57 -10.85 4.64
CA THR A 74 -5.93 -10.75 5.19
C THR A 74 -6.94 -10.39 4.09
N LEU A 75 -6.61 -9.39 3.27
CA LEU A 75 -7.47 -8.99 2.14
C LEU A 75 -7.62 -10.13 1.13
N ALA A 76 -6.52 -10.77 0.73
CA ALA A 76 -6.54 -11.87 -0.23
C ALA A 76 -7.45 -13.01 0.26
N ASN A 77 -7.29 -13.43 1.52
CA ASN A 77 -8.10 -14.49 2.12
C ASN A 77 -9.59 -14.09 2.17
N LEU A 78 -9.92 -12.84 2.50
CA LEU A 78 -11.30 -12.36 2.50
C LEU A 78 -11.88 -12.33 1.07
N MET A 79 -11.10 -11.89 0.08
CA MET A 79 -11.55 -11.88 -1.33
C MET A 79 -11.87 -13.29 -1.83
N GLU A 80 -11.09 -14.30 -1.44
CA GLU A 80 -11.36 -15.71 -1.80
C GLU A 80 -12.66 -16.24 -1.22
N THR A 81 -13.16 -15.66 -0.12
CA THR A 81 -14.45 -16.05 0.49
C THR A 81 -15.67 -15.42 -0.19
N VAL A 82 -15.48 -14.44 -1.05
CA VAL A 82 -16.58 -13.75 -1.73
C VAL A 82 -17.14 -14.66 -2.82
N HIS A 83 -18.43 -15.03 -2.69
CA HIS A 83 -19.10 -15.84 -3.70
C HIS A 83 -19.20 -15.07 -5.02
N GLU A 84 -19.02 -15.76 -6.15
CA GLU A 84 -19.00 -15.16 -7.48
C GLU A 84 -20.20 -14.26 -7.78
N SER A 85 -21.40 -14.66 -7.33
CA SER A 85 -22.63 -13.86 -7.51
C SER A 85 -22.56 -12.48 -6.87
N ARG A 86 -21.77 -12.32 -5.78
CA ARG A 86 -21.60 -11.05 -5.09
C ARG A 86 -20.65 -10.07 -5.79
N LEU A 87 -19.85 -10.57 -6.73
CA LEU A 87 -18.91 -9.70 -7.46
C LEU A 87 -19.61 -8.56 -8.20
N TRP A 88 -20.86 -8.73 -8.55
CA TRP A 88 -21.67 -7.75 -9.29
C TRP A 88 -22.55 -6.88 -8.40
N GLU A 89 -22.59 -7.15 -7.10
CA GLU A 89 -23.29 -6.31 -6.13
C GLU A 89 -22.52 -5.02 -5.84
N SER A 90 -23.23 -3.97 -5.39
CA SER A 90 -22.63 -2.70 -5.01
C SER A 90 -21.62 -2.86 -3.88
N PHE A 91 -20.44 -2.29 -4.07
CA PHE A 91 -19.39 -2.21 -3.07
C PHE A 91 -19.67 -1.02 -2.14
N SER A 92 -20.08 -1.24 -0.90
CA SER A 92 -20.45 -0.23 0.09
C SER A 92 -21.55 0.75 -0.39
N ASP A 93 -21.22 1.70 -1.24
CA ASP A 93 -22.11 2.69 -1.85
C ASP A 93 -22.10 2.49 -3.38
N PRO A 94 -23.25 2.54 -4.09
CA PRO A 94 -23.31 2.37 -5.55
C PRO A 94 -22.38 3.29 -6.35
N LYS A 95 -22.05 4.48 -5.82
CA LYS A 95 -21.11 5.41 -6.47
C LYS A 95 -19.70 4.84 -6.64
N TYR A 96 -19.30 3.84 -5.83
CA TYR A 96 -18.00 3.17 -5.93
C TYR A 96 -18.02 1.99 -6.91
N GLY A 97 -19.18 1.66 -7.50
CA GLY A 97 -19.35 0.50 -8.37
C GLY A 97 -19.52 -0.82 -7.61
N ASN A 98 -19.23 -1.94 -8.25
CA ASN A 98 -19.39 -3.26 -7.70
C ASN A 98 -18.11 -3.83 -7.08
N TYR A 99 -18.21 -5.00 -6.43
CA TYR A 99 -17.05 -5.67 -5.83
C TYR A 99 -15.97 -5.99 -6.85
N TYR A 100 -16.33 -6.50 -8.04
CA TYR A 100 -15.39 -6.85 -9.09
C TYR A 100 -14.51 -5.64 -9.48
N ARG A 101 -15.14 -4.48 -9.72
CA ARG A 101 -14.43 -3.25 -10.05
C ARG A 101 -13.47 -2.82 -8.95
N ASN A 102 -13.88 -2.91 -7.68
CA ASN A 102 -13.06 -2.49 -6.55
C ASN A 102 -11.91 -3.46 -6.30
N PHE A 103 -12.12 -4.77 -6.46
CA PHE A 103 -11.04 -5.75 -6.38
C PHE A 103 -10.00 -5.54 -7.48
N HIS A 104 -10.45 -5.33 -8.71
CA HIS A 104 -9.58 -5.03 -9.82
C HIS A 104 -8.80 -3.73 -9.58
N GLY A 105 -9.49 -2.69 -9.12
CA GLY A 105 -8.88 -1.40 -8.81
C GLY A 105 -7.80 -1.47 -7.75
N ILE A 106 -7.99 -2.21 -6.65
CA ILE A 106 -6.95 -2.34 -5.61
C ILE A 106 -5.73 -3.13 -6.12
N ILE A 107 -5.92 -4.10 -6.99
CA ILE A 107 -4.82 -4.85 -7.61
C ILE A 107 -4.01 -3.93 -8.54
N GLU A 108 -4.68 -3.19 -9.42
CA GLU A 108 -4.02 -2.23 -10.33
C GLU A 108 -3.28 -1.12 -9.56
N HIS A 109 -3.92 -0.56 -8.54
CA HIS A 109 -3.34 0.46 -7.67
C HIS A 109 -2.07 -0.05 -6.98
N THR A 110 -2.12 -1.27 -6.45
CA THR A 110 -0.96 -1.91 -5.83
C THR A 110 0.18 -2.11 -6.82
N HIS A 111 -0.10 -2.63 -8.01
CA HIS A 111 0.91 -2.82 -9.05
C HIS A 111 1.53 -1.51 -9.52
N TYR A 112 0.72 -0.45 -9.66
CA TYR A 112 1.20 0.88 -10.03
C TYR A 112 2.25 1.39 -9.02
N HIS A 113 1.94 1.34 -7.73
CA HIS A 113 2.87 1.81 -6.69
C HIS A 113 4.06 0.86 -6.48
N MET A 114 3.89 -0.44 -6.65
CA MET A 114 5.01 -1.39 -6.66
C MET A 114 6.00 -1.09 -7.79
N GLY A 115 5.51 -0.67 -8.97
CA GLY A 115 6.37 -0.21 -10.06
C GLY A 115 7.19 1.02 -9.67
N GLN A 116 6.58 2.01 -9.02
CA GLN A 116 7.30 3.19 -8.50
C GLN A 116 8.35 2.80 -7.46
N ILE A 117 8.01 1.92 -6.52
CA ILE A 117 8.95 1.41 -5.51
C ILE A 117 10.14 0.69 -6.17
N ALA A 118 9.89 -0.11 -7.21
CA ALA A 118 10.95 -0.81 -7.93
C ALA A 118 11.93 0.16 -8.61
N LEU A 119 11.41 1.23 -9.23
CA LEU A 119 12.21 2.27 -9.86
C LEU A 119 13.03 3.07 -8.84
N LEU A 120 12.41 3.47 -7.73
CA LEU A 120 13.10 4.19 -6.64
C LEU A 120 14.21 3.32 -6.03
N LYS A 121 13.91 2.06 -5.74
CA LYS A 121 14.90 1.10 -5.23
C LYS A 121 16.10 0.99 -6.16
N LYS A 122 15.87 0.83 -7.47
CA LYS A 122 16.93 0.76 -8.46
C LYS A 122 17.76 2.03 -8.45
N HIS A 123 17.12 3.19 -8.51
CA HIS A 123 17.82 4.48 -8.49
C HIS A 123 18.69 4.66 -7.23
N ILE A 124 18.15 4.34 -6.06
CA ILE A 124 18.85 4.44 -4.77
C ILE A 124 20.09 3.52 -4.74
N LYS A 125 19.95 2.28 -5.21
CA LYS A 125 21.06 1.33 -5.24
C LYS A 125 22.16 1.71 -6.22
N GLU A 126 21.81 2.38 -7.32
CA GLU A 126 22.78 2.86 -8.33
C GLU A 126 23.44 4.19 -7.92
N HIS A 127 22.84 4.95 -6.99
CA HIS A 127 23.31 6.28 -6.56
C HIS A 127 23.36 6.44 -5.04
N PRO A 128 24.13 5.59 -4.32
CA PRO A 128 24.18 5.64 -2.85
C PRO A 128 24.73 6.96 -2.31
N GLU A 129 25.50 7.71 -3.11
CA GLU A 129 26.05 9.03 -2.74
C GLU A 129 24.94 10.06 -2.50
N LYS A 130 23.78 9.92 -3.10
CA LYS A 130 22.65 10.85 -2.92
C LYS A 130 21.93 10.69 -1.58
N LEU A 131 22.13 9.58 -0.89
CA LEU A 131 21.59 9.35 0.46
C LEU A 131 22.40 10.06 1.55
N SER A 132 23.65 10.41 1.27
CA SER A 132 24.55 11.04 2.23
C SER A 132 24.36 12.56 2.36
N SER A 133 23.46 13.15 1.58
CA SER A 133 23.25 14.60 1.47
C SER A 133 22.08 15.12 2.32
N PHE A 134 21.54 14.28 3.19
CA PHE A 134 20.41 14.61 4.07
C PHE A 134 20.71 14.38 5.52
#